data_2a557b4d9b1938f4e8995c56844486fc
#
_entry.id   2a557b4d9b1938f4e8995c56844486fc
#
_cell.length_a   1.000
_cell.length_b   1.000
_cell.length_c   1.000
_cell.angle_alpha   90.00
_cell.angle_beta   90.00
_cell.angle_gamma   90.00
#
_symmetry.space_group_name_H-M   'P 1'
#
loop_
_entity.id
_entity.type
_entity.pdbx_description
1 polymer ?
#
loop_
_entity_poly.entity_id
_entity_poly.type
_entity_poly.pdbx_seq_one_letter_code
_entity_poly.pdbx_strand_id
1 'polypeptide(L)'
;YENIAFAMEAAGRPDEEIESDVPHVLELVDLGNKIWNFPKELSGGEKQRVAIARAIVNQPDIIIADEPTGNLDPANTYDIVQILKKINDLGTTVILTTHNKGVIDSIGRRVITMQEGRVIRDDMTGKYIL
;
A
#
# COMPACT_ATOMS: atom_id res chain seq x y z
N TYR A 1 -2.72 3.07 -16.10
CA TYR A 1 -1.96 4.30 -16.37
C TYR A 1 -2.74 5.55 -15.97
N GLU A 2 -3.91 5.78 -16.56
CA GLU A 2 -4.67 7.01 -16.36
C GLU A 2 -5.09 7.26 -14.91
N ASN A 3 -5.42 6.21 -14.18
CA ASN A 3 -5.83 6.31 -12.79
C ASN A 3 -4.71 6.90 -11.89
N ILE A 4 -3.48 6.53 -12.19
CA ILE A 4 -2.31 7.03 -11.46
C ILE A 4 -1.89 8.40 -11.99
N ALA A 5 -1.90 8.58 -13.30
CA ALA A 5 -1.60 9.86 -13.94
C ALA A 5 -2.51 10.97 -13.43
N PHE A 6 -3.79 10.67 -13.20
CA PHE A 6 -4.75 11.65 -12.67
C PHE A 6 -4.31 12.20 -11.31
N ALA A 7 -3.76 11.34 -10.42
CA ALA A 7 -3.27 11.80 -9.13
C ALA A 7 -2.10 12.78 -9.27
N MET A 8 -1.23 12.56 -10.25
CA MET A 8 -0.12 13.47 -10.53
C MET A 8 -0.60 14.77 -11.16
N GLU A 9 -1.53 14.70 -12.08
CA GLU A 9 -2.14 15.88 -12.69
C GLU A 9 -2.83 16.76 -11.65
N ALA A 10 -3.57 16.15 -10.73
CA ALA A 10 -4.23 16.87 -9.63
C ALA A 10 -3.21 17.56 -8.71
N ALA A 11 -2.01 17.03 -8.58
CA ALA A 11 -0.92 17.63 -7.82
C ALA A 11 -0.11 18.65 -8.64
N GLY A 12 -0.49 18.91 -9.88
CA GLY A 12 0.18 19.88 -10.73
C GLY A 12 1.52 19.40 -11.32
N ARG A 13 1.74 18.08 -11.38
CA ARG A 13 2.98 17.52 -11.92
C ARG A 13 3.01 17.66 -13.44
N PRO A 14 4.16 18.00 -14.05
CA PRO A 14 4.27 18.14 -15.51
C PRO A 14 4.18 16.79 -16.23
N ASP A 15 3.74 16.82 -17.49
CA ASP A 15 3.53 15.62 -18.31
C ASP A 15 4.78 14.75 -18.42
N GLU A 16 5.95 15.35 -18.49
CA GLU A 16 7.23 14.62 -18.57
C GLU A 16 7.45 13.74 -17.35
N GLU A 17 7.13 14.24 -16.16
CA GLU A 17 7.24 13.46 -14.91
C GLU A 17 6.20 12.35 -14.88
N ILE A 18 4.98 12.61 -15.36
CA ILE A 18 3.92 11.61 -15.42
C ILE A 18 4.34 10.44 -16.31
N GLU A 19 4.85 10.72 -17.50
CA GLU A 19 5.31 9.70 -18.43
C GLU A 19 6.44 8.84 -17.87
N SER A 20 7.30 9.43 -17.06
CA SER A 20 8.42 8.74 -16.42
C SER A 20 7.98 7.94 -15.18
N ASP A 21 7.21 8.56 -14.29
CA ASP A 21 6.93 8.03 -12.97
C ASP A 21 5.82 6.97 -12.94
N VAL A 22 4.79 7.10 -13.78
CA VAL A 22 3.66 6.15 -13.75
C VAL A 22 4.10 4.72 -14.07
N PRO A 23 4.86 4.48 -15.16
CA PRO A 23 5.36 3.12 -15.42
C PRO A 23 6.25 2.58 -14.30
N HIS A 24 7.10 3.43 -13.71
CA HIS A 24 7.98 3.04 -12.63
C HIS A 24 7.20 2.63 -11.38
N VAL A 25 6.19 3.38 -11.01
CA VAL A 25 5.35 3.08 -9.84
C VAL A 25 4.54 1.80 -10.07
N LEU A 26 4.01 1.58 -11.28
CA LEU A 26 3.29 0.35 -11.62
C LEU A 26 4.22 -0.87 -11.52
N GLU A 27 5.46 -0.74 -11.93
CA GLU A 27 6.45 -1.79 -11.78
C GLU A 27 6.73 -2.10 -10.30
N LEU A 28 6.81 -1.07 -9.47
CA LEU A 28 7.02 -1.21 -8.03
C LEU A 28 5.92 -2.02 -7.34
N VAL A 29 4.69 -1.94 -7.84
CA VAL A 29 3.55 -2.70 -7.32
C VAL A 29 3.23 -3.95 -8.14
N ASP A 30 4.16 -4.39 -8.98
CA ASP A 30 4.06 -5.59 -9.83
C ASP A 30 2.92 -5.54 -10.86
N LEU A 31 2.65 -4.37 -11.40
CA LEU A 31 1.63 -4.14 -12.43
C LEU A 31 2.19 -3.58 -13.74
N GLY A 32 3.50 -3.72 -13.98
CA GLY A 32 4.12 -3.21 -15.20
C GLY A 32 3.48 -3.72 -16.49
N ASN A 33 2.99 -4.95 -16.50
CA ASN A 33 2.31 -5.57 -17.64
C ASN A 33 0.82 -5.21 -17.74
N LYS A 34 0.28 -4.45 -16.81
CA LYS A 34 -1.13 -4.03 -16.76
C LYS A 34 -1.32 -2.54 -16.92
N ILE A 35 -0.29 -1.85 -17.43
CA ILE A 35 -0.23 -0.39 -17.47
C ILE A 35 -1.41 0.25 -18.21
N TRP A 36 -1.93 -0.40 -19.25
CA TRP A 36 -3.04 0.12 -20.06
C TRP A 36 -4.40 -0.51 -19.76
N ASN A 37 -4.47 -1.41 -18.77
CA ASN A 37 -5.75 -2.01 -18.40
C ASN A 37 -6.60 -1.03 -17.58
N PHE A 38 -7.90 -1.07 -17.80
CA PHE A 38 -8.84 -0.32 -16.97
C PHE A 38 -9.04 -1.04 -15.62
N PRO A 39 -9.37 -0.28 -14.53
CA PRO A 39 -9.56 -0.90 -13.21
C PRO A 39 -10.56 -2.06 -13.20
N LYS A 40 -11.64 -1.98 -14.01
CA LYS A 40 -12.64 -3.05 -14.09
C LYS A 40 -12.11 -4.36 -14.65
N GLU A 41 -10.96 -4.33 -15.34
CA GLU A 41 -10.32 -5.51 -15.91
C GLU A 41 -9.35 -6.19 -14.96
N LEU A 42 -9.18 -5.64 -13.76
CA LEU A 42 -8.20 -6.10 -12.80
C LEU A 42 -8.83 -6.97 -11.71
N SER A 43 -8.04 -7.90 -11.15
CA SER A 43 -8.43 -8.67 -9.97
C SER A 43 -8.52 -7.77 -8.73
N GLY A 44 -9.07 -8.28 -7.63
CA GLY A 44 -9.12 -7.57 -6.36
C GLY A 44 -7.74 -7.16 -5.84
N GLY A 45 -6.77 -8.07 -5.91
CA GLY A 45 -5.39 -7.79 -5.51
C GLY A 45 -4.73 -6.77 -6.42
N GLU A 46 -4.96 -6.85 -7.72
CA GLU A 46 -4.44 -5.88 -8.67
C GLU A 46 -5.06 -4.49 -8.47
N LYS A 47 -6.36 -4.41 -8.18
CA LYS A 47 -7.02 -3.13 -7.84
C LYS A 47 -6.42 -2.50 -6.60
N GLN A 48 -6.11 -3.31 -5.59
CA GLN A 48 -5.48 -2.82 -4.36
C GLN A 48 -4.07 -2.30 -4.64
N ARG A 49 -3.31 -2.96 -5.51
CA ARG A 49 -1.99 -2.49 -5.92
C ARG A 49 -2.06 -1.17 -6.67
N VAL A 50 -3.08 -0.96 -7.50
CA VAL A 50 -3.32 0.33 -8.17
C VAL A 50 -3.59 1.42 -7.12
N ALA A 51 -4.38 1.12 -6.11
CA ALA A 51 -4.64 2.07 -5.02
C ALA A 51 -3.35 2.46 -4.29
N ILE A 52 -2.48 1.50 -4.02
CA ILE A 52 -1.18 1.77 -3.40
C ILE A 52 -0.30 2.61 -4.33
N ALA A 53 -0.21 2.26 -5.59
CA ALA A 53 0.57 3.01 -6.59
C ALA A 53 0.12 4.46 -6.66
N ARG A 54 -1.19 4.69 -6.68
CA ARG A 54 -1.76 6.04 -6.68
C ARG A 54 -1.41 6.82 -5.41
N ALA A 55 -1.36 6.14 -4.26
CA ALA A 55 -1.00 6.78 -3.00
C ALA A 55 0.47 7.20 -2.95
N ILE A 56 1.38 6.44 -3.58
CA ILE A 56 2.83 6.68 -3.48
C ILE A 56 3.41 7.50 -4.62
N VAL A 57 2.68 7.67 -5.72
CA VAL A 57 3.24 8.29 -6.93
C VAL A 57 3.71 9.74 -6.70
N ASN A 58 3.08 10.46 -5.79
CA ASN A 58 3.48 11.83 -5.43
C ASN A 58 4.50 11.89 -4.29
N GLN A 59 5.10 10.77 -3.93
CA GLN A 59 6.18 10.66 -2.93
C GLN A 59 5.80 11.25 -1.57
N PRO A 60 4.70 10.79 -0.94
CA PRO A 60 4.29 11.28 0.37
C PRO A 60 5.26 10.82 1.46
N ASP A 61 5.29 11.55 2.57
CA ASP A 61 6.06 11.16 3.74
C ASP A 61 5.38 10.04 4.54
N ILE A 62 4.05 10.01 4.51
CA ILE A 62 3.24 9.07 5.28
C ILE A 62 2.16 8.47 4.38
N ILE A 63 1.98 7.16 4.48
CA ILE A 63 0.87 6.44 3.87
C ILE A 63 0.03 5.81 4.98
N ILE A 64 -1.29 5.93 4.86
CA ILE A 64 -2.23 5.28 5.75
C ILE A 64 -2.96 4.19 4.96
N ALA A 65 -2.83 2.95 5.40
CA ALA A 65 -3.49 1.81 4.79
C ALA A 65 -4.47 1.20 5.80
N ASP A 66 -5.76 1.35 5.51
CA ASP A 66 -6.83 0.88 6.38
C ASP A 66 -7.35 -0.47 5.87
N GLU A 67 -7.07 -1.54 6.61
CA GLU A 67 -7.40 -2.91 6.26
C GLU A 67 -7.03 -3.26 4.79
N PRO A 68 -5.78 -3.04 4.39
CA PRO A 68 -5.40 -3.11 2.96
C PRO A 68 -5.48 -4.52 2.38
N THR A 69 -5.58 -5.54 3.21
CA THR A 69 -5.66 -6.95 2.79
C THR A 69 -7.03 -7.56 3.01
N GLY A 70 -8.02 -6.76 3.39
CA GLY A 70 -9.39 -7.22 3.59
C GLY A 70 -9.96 -7.85 2.32
N ASN A 71 -10.57 -9.03 2.45
CA ASN A 71 -11.18 -9.79 1.35
C ASN A 71 -10.21 -10.29 0.28
N LEU A 72 -8.90 -10.30 0.53
CA LEU A 72 -7.92 -10.88 -0.36
C LEU A 72 -7.55 -12.30 0.06
N ASP A 73 -7.23 -13.13 -0.92
CA ASP A 73 -6.71 -14.47 -0.66
C ASP A 73 -5.30 -14.40 -0.04
N PRO A 74 -4.76 -15.51 0.52
CA PRO A 74 -3.45 -15.50 1.17
C PRO A 74 -2.31 -15.05 0.28
N ALA A 75 -2.31 -15.41 -1.00
CA ALA A 75 -1.24 -15.04 -1.93
C ALA A 75 -1.23 -13.54 -2.20
N ASN A 76 -2.40 -12.94 -2.47
CA ASN A 76 -2.50 -11.50 -2.66
C ASN A 76 -2.23 -10.73 -1.38
N THR A 77 -2.69 -11.25 -0.23
CA THR A 77 -2.37 -10.67 1.08
C THR A 77 -0.86 -10.58 1.29
N TYR A 78 -0.14 -11.67 1.02
CA TYR A 78 1.31 -11.69 1.14
C TYR A 78 1.96 -10.62 0.24
N ASP A 79 1.54 -10.56 -1.02
CA ASP A 79 2.09 -9.61 -1.99
C ASP A 79 1.88 -8.15 -1.56
N ILE A 80 0.69 -7.82 -1.08
CA ILE A 80 0.38 -6.47 -0.59
C ILE A 80 1.25 -6.12 0.60
N VAL A 81 1.42 -7.03 1.55
CA VAL A 81 2.28 -6.83 2.72
C VAL A 81 3.72 -6.58 2.31
N GLN A 82 4.24 -7.36 1.35
CA GLN A 82 5.61 -7.18 0.86
C GLN A 82 5.79 -5.82 0.16
N ILE A 83 4.81 -5.37 -0.60
CA ILE A 83 4.85 -4.05 -1.24
C ILE A 83 4.90 -2.94 -0.19
N LEU A 84 4.06 -3.01 0.85
CA LEU A 84 4.05 -2.02 1.92
C LEU A 84 5.36 -1.99 2.70
N LYS A 85 5.95 -3.15 2.95
CA LYS A 85 7.27 -3.24 3.59
C LYS A 85 8.35 -2.60 2.74
N LYS A 86 8.34 -2.85 1.44
CA LYS A 86 9.28 -2.26 0.49
C LYS A 86 9.17 -0.72 0.48
N ILE A 87 7.96 -0.19 0.46
CA ILE A 87 7.70 1.25 0.52
C ILE A 87 8.26 1.85 1.80
N ASN A 88 8.05 1.19 2.93
CA ASN A 88 8.61 1.62 4.21
C ASN A 88 10.14 1.59 4.20
N ASP A 89 10.73 0.55 3.64
CA ASP A 89 12.19 0.44 3.55
C ASP A 89 12.81 1.54 2.68
N LEU A 90 12.04 2.09 1.73
CA LEU A 90 12.46 3.21 0.89
C LEU A 90 12.35 4.58 1.60
N GLY A 91 11.89 4.60 2.84
CA GLY A 91 11.85 5.81 3.66
C GLY A 91 10.48 6.39 3.96
N THR A 92 9.41 5.81 3.40
CA THR A 92 8.04 6.26 3.67
C THR A 92 7.53 5.66 4.97
N THR A 93 6.94 6.48 5.83
CA THR A 93 6.24 5.98 7.02
C THR A 93 4.92 5.36 6.61
N VAL A 94 4.68 4.12 7.01
CA VAL A 94 3.44 3.41 6.71
C VAL A 94 2.67 3.16 8.00
N ILE A 95 1.44 3.64 8.07
CA ILE A 95 0.51 3.35 9.15
C ILE A 95 -0.50 2.35 8.59
N LEU A 96 -0.46 1.12 9.08
CA LEU A 96 -1.33 0.05 8.60
C LEU A 96 -2.29 -0.34 9.73
N THR A 97 -3.59 -0.29 9.46
CA THR A 97 -4.58 -0.76 10.42
C THR A 97 -5.12 -2.12 9.97
N THR A 98 -5.16 -3.05 10.89
CA THR A 98 -5.70 -4.38 10.63
C THR A 98 -6.02 -5.09 11.96
N HIS A 99 -6.93 -6.04 11.92
CA HIS A 99 -7.16 -6.98 13.02
C HIS A 99 -6.76 -8.41 12.65
N ASN A 100 -6.08 -8.58 11.52
CA ASN A 100 -5.59 -9.89 11.08
C ASN A 100 -4.26 -10.19 11.74
N LYS A 101 -4.26 -11.12 12.68
CA LYS A 101 -3.07 -11.52 13.43
C LYS A 101 -1.95 -12.02 12.53
N GLY A 102 -2.29 -12.81 11.50
CA GLY A 102 -1.28 -13.35 10.58
C GLY A 102 -0.53 -12.25 9.82
N VAL A 103 -1.24 -11.21 9.40
CA VAL A 103 -0.62 -10.05 8.75
C VAL A 103 0.34 -9.36 9.70
N ILE A 104 -0.09 -9.07 10.92
CA ILE A 104 0.72 -8.39 11.93
C ILE A 104 1.99 -9.18 12.23
N ASP A 105 1.85 -10.47 12.47
CA ASP A 105 2.98 -11.33 12.81
C ASP A 105 3.97 -11.45 11.65
N SER A 106 3.49 -11.42 10.40
CA SER A 106 4.34 -11.52 9.22
C SER A 106 5.18 -10.26 8.96
N ILE A 107 4.72 -9.11 9.41
CA ILE A 107 5.42 -7.84 9.21
C ILE A 107 6.60 -7.69 10.17
N GLY A 108 6.42 -8.07 11.44
CA GLY A 108 7.48 -8.02 12.44
C GLY A 108 7.94 -6.61 12.82
N ARG A 109 7.06 -5.62 12.71
CA ARG A 109 7.35 -4.22 13.02
C ARG A 109 6.51 -3.74 14.21
N ARG A 110 6.70 -2.49 14.61
CA ARG A 110 6.00 -1.92 15.77
C ARG A 110 4.50 -2.13 15.67
N VAL A 111 3.87 -2.60 16.74
CA VAL A 111 2.42 -2.81 16.83
C VAL A 111 1.86 -1.96 17.96
N ILE A 112 0.87 -1.14 17.63
CA ILE A 112 0.11 -0.38 18.61
C ILE A 112 -1.27 -1.02 18.67
N THR A 113 -1.63 -1.57 19.83
CA THR A 113 -2.93 -2.20 20.02
C THR A 113 -3.90 -1.21 20.64
N MET A 114 -5.06 -1.09 20.02
CA MET A 114 -6.11 -0.18 20.48
C MET A 114 -7.36 -0.94 20.89
N GLN A 115 -8.01 -0.48 21.93
CA GLN A 115 -9.29 -1.02 22.39
C GLN A 115 -10.14 0.12 22.95
N GLU A 116 -11.38 0.20 22.46
CA GLU A 116 -12.35 1.23 22.90
C GLU A 116 -11.78 2.66 22.79
N GLY A 117 -11.08 2.95 21.69
CA GLY A 117 -10.51 4.26 21.43
C GLY A 117 -9.26 4.60 22.24
N ARG A 118 -8.68 3.62 22.92
CA ARG A 118 -7.48 3.81 23.75
C ARG A 118 -6.33 2.91 23.30
N VAL A 119 -5.12 3.41 23.40
CA VAL A 119 -3.92 2.59 23.22
C VAL A 119 -3.72 1.77 24.49
N ILE A 120 -3.79 0.45 24.37
CA ILE A 120 -3.61 -0.47 25.49
C ILE A 120 -2.24 -1.14 25.49
N ARG A 121 -1.54 -1.11 24.36
CA ARG A 121 -0.23 -1.72 24.21
C ARG A 121 0.53 -1.05 23.06
N ASP A 122 1.83 -0.92 23.21
CA ASP A 122 2.76 -0.44 22.19
C ASP A 122 3.99 -1.36 22.23
N ASP A 123 4.11 -2.23 21.21
CA ASP A 123 5.14 -3.26 21.15
C ASP A 123 6.05 -3.01 19.95
N MET A 124 7.32 -2.77 20.20
CA MET A 124 8.30 -2.49 19.15
C MET A 124 8.69 -3.72 18.33
N THR A 125 8.40 -4.93 18.82
CA THR A 125 8.83 -6.19 18.19
C THR A 125 7.72 -6.93 17.45
N GLY A 126 6.54 -6.34 17.35
CA GLY A 126 5.55 -6.76 16.38
C GLY A 126 4.81 -8.06 16.65
N LYS A 127 4.09 -8.14 17.77
CA LYS A 127 3.12 -9.23 17.98
C LYS A 127 1.76 -8.68 18.32
N TYR A 128 0.74 -9.28 17.70
CA TYR A 128 -0.63 -8.99 18.05
C TYR A 128 -1.02 -9.84 19.26
N ILE A 129 -1.20 -9.20 20.38
CA ILE A 129 -1.64 -9.86 21.62
C ILE A 129 -2.82 -9.05 22.16
N LEU A 130 -3.94 -9.71 22.26
CA LEU A 130 -5.11 -9.19 22.97
C LEU A 130 -5.28 -9.94 24.28
#